data_dcba9cfe8c5ece9f5abecee9b21925c6
#
_entry.id   dcba9cfe8c5ece9f5abecee9b21925c6
#
_cell.length_a   1.000
_cell.length_b   1.000
_cell.length_c   1.000
_cell.angle_alpha   90.00
_cell.angle_beta   90.00
_cell.angle_gamma   90.00
#
_symmetry.space_group_name_H-M   'P 1'
#
loop_
_entity.id
_entity.type
_entity.pdbx_description
1 polymer ?
#
loop_
_entity_poly.entity_id
_entity_poly.type
_entity_poly.pdbx_seq_one_letter_code
_entity_poly.pdbx_strand_id
1 'polypeptide(L)'
;MSTEFTLAKIFYYLFLSPLPFIVLFLIGSIFAARARWFLFGAAVLLFFLSSGFGVKVFVEPLEDSFRVREKLTFRPDAVVVLGGGANGYAPDSKLEPSAFKRFTEAFIFARKHNLPLVFTGGGWSGANGIIEGDAAKETAALFCDSLGFERPFTSSFYGGFGIIIEDKSENTEQNGKNTFLMMSQAGFKQPKIILVTSAIHMKRSKLIFEKSGFDIFCYAVDFASKPTKIDGYTWLPDYGRLSLTFSAIKEYIGMLKIFLDGK
;
A
#
# COMPACT_ATOMS: atom_id res chain seq x y z
N MET A 1 -17.82 -27.13 11.55
CA MET A 1 -16.56 -26.57 12.04
C MET A 1 -16.12 -27.46 13.18
N SER A 2 -14.88 -27.98 13.19
CA SER A 2 -14.45 -28.92 14.24
C SER A 2 -14.38 -28.19 15.59
N THR A 3 -14.62 -28.92 16.67
CA THR A 3 -14.57 -28.37 18.05
C THR A 3 -13.20 -27.79 18.37
N GLU A 4 -12.13 -28.41 17.90
CA GLU A 4 -10.74 -27.96 18.03
C GLU A 4 -10.50 -26.58 17.39
N PHE A 5 -11.02 -26.36 16.18
CA PHE A 5 -10.91 -25.08 15.48
C PHE A 5 -11.64 -23.97 16.22
N THR A 6 -12.77 -24.28 16.84
CA THR A 6 -13.54 -23.33 17.67
C THR A 6 -12.78 -22.96 18.93
N LEU A 7 -12.19 -23.93 19.64
CA LEU A 7 -11.39 -23.72 20.85
C LEU A 7 -10.14 -22.89 20.56
N ALA A 8 -9.43 -23.18 19.47
CA ALA A 8 -8.25 -22.40 19.05
C ALA A 8 -8.60 -20.93 18.77
N LYS A 9 -9.74 -20.65 18.12
CA LYS A 9 -10.23 -19.27 17.91
C LYS A 9 -10.59 -18.57 19.22
N ILE A 10 -11.27 -19.25 20.13
CA ILE A 10 -11.61 -18.69 21.44
C ILE A 10 -10.32 -18.33 22.19
N PHE A 11 -9.32 -19.22 22.22
CA PHE A 11 -8.02 -18.97 22.84
C PHE A 11 -7.34 -17.75 22.22
N TYR A 12 -7.29 -17.67 20.87
CA TYR A 12 -6.71 -16.52 20.16
C TYR A 12 -7.34 -15.20 20.59
N TYR A 13 -8.68 -15.11 20.59
CA TYR A 13 -9.35 -13.86 20.96
C TYR A 13 -9.20 -13.53 22.43
N LEU A 14 -9.17 -14.51 23.33
CA LEU A 14 -9.00 -14.28 24.75
C LEU A 14 -7.58 -13.88 25.16
N PHE A 15 -6.55 -14.34 24.46
CA PHE A 15 -5.16 -14.19 24.94
C PHE A 15 -4.23 -13.49 23.93
N LEU A 16 -4.50 -13.65 22.63
CA LEU A 16 -3.61 -13.20 21.56
C LEU A 16 -4.22 -12.09 20.67
N SER A 17 -5.23 -11.38 21.19
CA SER A 17 -5.85 -10.21 20.53
C SER A 17 -5.75 -8.98 21.43
N PRO A 18 -6.19 -7.78 20.97
CA PRO A 18 -6.30 -6.60 21.84
C PRO A 18 -7.30 -6.74 23.00
N LEU A 19 -8.16 -7.76 22.98
CA LEU A 19 -9.23 -7.94 23.99
C LEU A 19 -8.74 -7.94 25.45
N PRO A 20 -7.65 -8.64 25.84
CA PRO A 20 -7.14 -8.60 27.21
C PRO A 20 -6.82 -7.18 27.70
N PHE A 21 -6.24 -6.35 26.85
CA PHE A 21 -5.90 -4.96 27.19
C PHE A 21 -7.17 -4.11 27.34
N ILE A 22 -8.16 -4.32 26.47
CA ILE A 22 -9.47 -3.66 26.57
C ILE A 22 -10.14 -4.00 27.90
N VAL A 23 -10.16 -5.29 28.27
CA VAL A 23 -10.73 -5.77 29.56
C VAL A 23 -9.95 -5.18 30.74
N LEU A 24 -8.62 -5.17 30.69
CA LEU A 24 -7.77 -4.57 31.73
C LEU A 24 -8.09 -3.08 31.93
N PHE A 25 -8.23 -2.30 30.84
CA PHE A 25 -8.59 -0.90 30.93
C PHE A 25 -10.01 -0.70 31.48
N LEU A 26 -10.96 -1.54 31.11
CA LEU A 26 -12.33 -1.50 31.67
C LEU A 26 -12.33 -1.81 33.18
N ILE A 27 -11.63 -2.86 33.63
CA ILE A 27 -11.47 -3.19 35.02
C ILE A 27 -10.79 -2.03 35.78
N GLY A 28 -9.68 -1.51 35.23
CA GLY A 28 -8.98 -0.36 35.82
C GLY A 28 -9.86 0.87 35.95
N SER A 29 -10.79 1.09 35.02
CA SER A 29 -11.74 2.21 35.07
C SER A 29 -12.72 2.11 36.25
N ILE A 30 -13.00 0.90 36.76
CA ILE A 30 -13.85 0.68 37.91
C ILE A 30 -13.13 1.09 39.20
N PHE A 31 -11.85 0.72 39.32
CA PHE A 31 -11.08 0.90 40.57
C PHE A 31 -10.31 2.22 40.65
N ALA A 32 -9.94 2.85 39.55
CA ALA A 32 -9.14 4.05 39.50
C ALA A 32 -9.99 5.33 39.48
N ALA A 33 -10.41 5.82 40.64
CA ALA A 33 -11.30 6.98 40.73
C ALA A 33 -10.89 8.22 39.95
N ARG A 34 -9.59 8.57 39.96
CA ARG A 34 -9.06 9.76 39.22
C ARG A 34 -8.84 9.50 37.72
N ALA A 35 -8.52 8.27 37.33
CA ALA A 35 -8.22 7.90 35.94
C ALA A 35 -9.40 7.20 35.25
N ARG A 36 -10.54 7.10 35.88
CA ARG A 36 -11.72 6.32 35.42
C ARG A 36 -12.07 6.61 33.95
N TRP A 37 -12.33 7.86 33.65
CA TRP A 37 -12.79 8.25 32.32
C TRP A 37 -11.72 8.13 31.25
N PHE A 38 -10.45 8.34 31.63
CA PHE A 38 -9.32 8.11 30.74
C PHE A 38 -9.19 6.63 30.36
N LEU A 39 -9.22 5.74 31.33
CA LEU A 39 -9.13 4.29 31.10
C LEU A 39 -10.34 3.77 30.31
N PHE A 40 -11.53 4.23 30.65
CA PHE A 40 -12.73 3.89 29.89
C PHE A 40 -12.63 4.36 28.44
N GLY A 41 -12.24 5.61 28.20
CA GLY A 41 -12.01 6.15 26.85
C GLY A 41 -10.93 5.38 26.07
N ALA A 42 -9.84 5.00 26.74
CA ALA A 42 -8.78 4.18 26.12
C ALA A 42 -9.30 2.79 25.70
N ALA A 43 -10.11 2.15 26.55
CA ALA A 43 -10.74 0.87 26.21
C ALA A 43 -11.65 0.97 24.98
N VAL A 44 -12.53 1.99 24.96
CA VAL A 44 -13.45 2.24 23.85
C VAL A 44 -12.68 2.55 22.56
N LEU A 45 -11.66 3.39 22.63
CA LEU A 45 -10.84 3.74 21.49
C LEU A 45 -10.08 2.51 20.95
N LEU A 46 -9.42 1.74 21.80
CA LEU A 46 -8.72 0.53 21.41
C LEU A 46 -9.67 -0.50 20.79
N PHE A 47 -10.85 -0.68 21.39
CA PHE A 47 -11.88 -1.55 20.82
C PHE A 47 -12.29 -1.08 19.42
N PHE A 48 -12.61 0.20 19.26
CA PHE A 48 -13.04 0.76 17.99
C PHE A 48 -11.95 0.59 16.90
N LEU A 49 -10.71 0.97 17.20
CA LEU A 49 -9.61 0.92 16.22
C LEU A 49 -9.20 -0.52 15.87
N SER A 50 -9.34 -1.48 16.79
CA SER A 50 -8.99 -2.88 16.56
C SER A 50 -10.14 -3.75 16.05
N SER A 51 -11.34 -3.22 15.95
CA SER A 51 -12.51 -3.90 15.41
C SER A 51 -12.73 -3.65 13.92
N GLY A 52 -13.73 -4.34 13.33
CA GLY A 52 -14.16 -4.07 11.96
C GLY A 52 -14.72 -2.67 11.74
N PHE A 53 -15.15 -1.97 12.81
CA PHE A 53 -15.62 -0.59 12.71
C PHE A 53 -14.50 0.39 12.35
N GLY A 54 -13.30 0.22 12.93
CA GLY A 54 -12.13 1.01 12.56
C GLY A 54 -11.77 0.84 11.08
N VAL A 55 -11.76 -0.41 10.60
CA VAL A 55 -11.54 -0.70 9.17
C VAL A 55 -12.62 -0.04 8.30
N LYS A 56 -13.88 -0.17 8.67
CA LYS A 56 -14.99 0.41 7.90
C LYS A 56 -14.94 1.93 7.82
N VAL A 57 -14.55 2.59 8.89
CA VAL A 57 -14.52 4.07 8.97
C VAL A 57 -13.26 4.64 8.31
N PHE A 58 -12.11 3.99 8.47
CA PHE A 58 -10.84 4.57 8.00
C PHE A 58 -10.31 3.93 6.73
N VAL A 59 -10.47 2.62 6.52
CA VAL A 59 -9.87 1.90 5.39
C VAL A 59 -10.79 1.87 4.18
N GLU A 60 -12.04 1.43 4.35
CA GLU A 60 -12.98 1.31 3.22
C GLU A 60 -13.11 2.60 2.41
N PRO A 61 -13.23 3.82 3.01
CA PRO A 61 -13.32 5.04 2.21
C PRO A 61 -12.08 5.36 1.39
N LEU A 62 -10.90 4.86 1.77
CA LEU A 62 -9.67 5.02 0.96
C LEU A 62 -9.69 4.11 -0.26
N GLU A 63 -10.27 2.91 -0.14
CA GLU A 63 -10.22 1.87 -1.15
C GLU A 63 -11.44 1.83 -2.07
N ASP A 64 -12.63 2.19 -1.57
CA ASP A 64 -13.91 1.98 -2.28
C ASP A 64 -13.99 2.71 -3.61
N SER A 65 -13.37 3.89 -3.70
CA SER A 65 -13.31 4.67 -4.95
C SER A 65 -12.60 3.91 -6.08
N PHE A 66 -11.80 2.89 -5.77
CA PHE A 66 -10.96 2.17 -6.72
C PHE A 66 -11.39 0.71 -6.93
N ARG A 67 -12.44 0.24 -6.25
CA ARG A 67 -12.94 -1.13 -6.41
C ARG A 67 -13.54 -1.39 -7.79
N VAL A 68 -14.17 -0.37 -8.36
CA VAL A 68 -14.65 -0.43 -9.73
C VAL A 68 -13.62 0.29 -10.60
N ARG A 69 -13.02 -0.45 -11.53
CA ARG A 69 -12.06 0.14 -12.45
C ARG A 69 -12.81 1.03 -13.44
N GLU A 70 -12.40 2.29 -13.49
CA GLU A 70 -12.84 3.22 -14.52
C GLU A 70 -12.38 2.76 -15.90
N LYS A 71 -13.03 3.25 -16.94
CA LYS A 71 -12.56 3.02 -18.31
C LYS A 71 -11.40 3.95 -18.60
N LEU A 72 -10.30 3.41 -19.12
CA LEU A 72 -9.15 4.21 -19.55
C LEU A 72 -9.58 5.13 -20.71
N THR A 73 -9.42 6.44 -20.53
CA THR A 73 -9.89 7.48 -21.45
C THR A 73 -8.80 8.08 -22.34
N PHE A 74 -7.55 7.73 -22.09
CA PHE A 74 -6.40 8.21 -22.85
C PHE A 74 -5.43 7.07 -23.17
N ARG A 75 -4.51 7.30 -24.10
CA ARG A 75 -3.39 6.39 -24.35
C ARG A 75 -2.28 6.71 -23.35
N PRO A 76 -1.90 5.77 -22.48
CA PRO A 76 -0.83 6.00 -21.50
C PRO A 76 0.55 5.95 -22.16
N ASP A 77 1.47 6.74 -21.63
CA ASP A 77 2.88 6.76 -22.03
C ASP A 77 3.70 5.71 -21.29
N ALA A 78 3.33 5.42 -20.04
CA ALA A 78 4.00 4.43 -19.20
C ALA A 78 3.07 3.88 -18.11
N VAL A 79 3.45 2.71 -17.56
CA VAL A 79 2.95 2.20 -16.27
C VAL A 79 3.98 2.58 -15.22
N VAL A 80 3.54 3.24 -14.15
CA VAL A 80 4.40 3.63 -13.02
C VAL A 80 3.94 2.88 -11.78
N VAL A 81 4.81 2.07 -11.21
CA VAL A 81 4.55 1.31 -9.98
C VAL A 81 5.37 1.85 -8.82
N LEU A 82 4.68 2.11 -7.70
CA LEU A 82 5.31 2.55 -6.48
C LEU A 82 5.84 1.37 -5.69
N GLY A 83 7.05 1.51 -5.20
CA GLY A 83 7.62 0.64 -4.22
C GLY A 83 6.77 0.54 -2.93
N GLY A 84 7.13 -0.35 -2.04
CA GLY A 84 6.40 -0.62 -0.80
C GLY A 84 7.25 -1.37 0.23
N GLY A 85 8.56 -1.42 0.00
CA GLY A 85 9.56 -2.02 0.85
C GLY A 85 10.26 -3.23 0.23
N ALA A 86 11.51 -3.45 0.70
CA ALA A 86 12.32 -4.59 0.34
C ALA A 86 12.76 -5.34 1.60
N ASN A 87 12.82 -6.68 1.51
CA ASN A 87 13.24 -7.59 2.56
C ASN A 87 14.37 -8.48 2.06
N GLY A 88 15.56 -8.30 2.61
CA GLY A 88 16.75 -9.06 2.21
C GLY A 88 16.83 -10.49 2.71
N TYR A 89 15.90 -10.93 3.52
CA TYR A 89 15.93 -12.26 4.12
C TYR A 89 15.13 -13.31 3.33
N ALA A 90 14.33 -12.89 2.35
CA ALA A 90 13.57 -13.82 1.52
C ALA A 90 14.43 -14.36 0.38
N PRO A 91 14.55 -15.70 0.22
CA PRO A 91 15.34 -16.29 -0.87
C PRO A 91 14.72 -16.08 -2.25
N ASP A 92 13.39 -15.99 -2.34
CA ASP A 92 12.63 -16.03 -3.59
C ASP A 92 12.25 -14.65 -4.12
N SER A 93 12.07 -13.69 -3.25
CA SER A 93 11.79 -12.28 -3.61
C SER A 93 12.23 -11.38 -2.48
N LYS A 94 12.99 -10.36 -2.83
CA LYS A 94 13.44 -9.33 -1.89
C LYS A 94 12.43 -8.18 -1.74
N LEU A 95 11.40 -8.13 -2.57
CA LEU A 95 10.30 -7.18 -2.39
C LEU A 95 9.37 -7.64 -1.25
N GLU A 96 8.97 -6.70 -0.40
CA GLU A 96 7.92 -6.94 0.60
C GLU A 96 6.60 -7.37 -0.08
N PRO A 97 5.74 -8.15 0.59
CA PRO A 97 4.54 -8.72 -0.03
C PRO A 97 3.65 -7.72 -0.76
N SER A 98 3.49 -6.52 -0.21
CA SER A 98 2.71 -5.46 -0.84
C SER A 98 3.40 -4.90 -2.09
N ALA A 99 4.73 -4.66 -2.03
CA ALA A 99 5.53 -4.23 -3.17
C ALA A 99 5.54 -5.30 -4.28
N PHE A 100 5.67 -6.57 -3.91
CA PHE A 100 5.63 -7.69 -4.84
C PHE A 100 4.28 -7.78 -5.58
N LYS A 101 3.15 -7.65 -4.88
CA LYS A 101 1.83 -7.64 -5.52
C LYS A 101 1.67 -6.47 -6.49
N ARG A 102 2.09 -5.26 -6.09
CA ARG A 102 2.07 -4.07 -6.96
C ARG A 102 2.91 -4.28 -8.21
N PHE A 103 4.15 -4.75 -8.03
CA PHE A 103 5.08 -4.99 -9.12
C PHE A 103 4.54 -6.05 -10.09
N THR A 104 4.03 -7.18 -9.58
CA THR A 104 3.47 -8.27 -10.39
C THR A 104 2.32 -7.78 -11.27
N GLU A 105 1.35 -7.08 -10.70
CA GLU A 105 0.21 -6.54 -11.45
C GLU A 105 0.64 -5.50 -12.49
N ALA A 106 1.57 -4.61 -12.12
CA ALA A 106 2.12 -3.61 -13.03
C ALA A 106 2.89 -4.26 -14.19
N PHE A 107 3.71 -5.28 -13.89
CA PHE A 107 4.47 -6.03 -14.90
C PHE A 107 3.55 -6.72 -15.91
N ILE A 108 2.54 -7.45 -15.42
CA ILE A 108 1.56 -8.13 -16.28
C ILE A 108 0.83 -7.11 -17.15
N PHE A 109 0.38 -5.99 -16.56
CA PHE A 109 -0.33 -4.95 -17.29
C PHE A 109 0.55 -4.29 -18.35
N ALA A 110 1.75 -3.85 -18.00
CA ALA A 110 2.68 -3.18 -18.90
C ALA A 110 3.08 -4.11 -20.06
N ARG A 111 3.38 -5.36 -19.77
CA ARG A 111 3.71 -6.38 -20.77
C ARG A 111 2.57 -6.65 -21.74
N LYS A 112 1.35 -6.81 -21.21
CA LYS A 112 0.14 -7.06 -22.02
C LYS A 112 -0.16 -5.92 -23.01
N HIS A 113 0.08 -4.70 -22.58
CA HIS A 113 -0.22 -3.49 -23.37
C HIS A 113 0.99 -2.91 -24.12
N ASN A 114 2.13 -3.60 -24.05
CA ASN A 114 3.39 -3.18 -24.66
C ASN A 114 3.80 -1.74 -24.27
N LEU A 115 3.73 -1.45 -22.95
CA LEU A 115 4.05 -0.16 -22.36
C LEU A 115 5.36 -0.24 -21.54
N PRO A 116 6.15 0.83 -21.47
CA PRO A 116 7.27 0.89 -20.53
C PRO A 116 6.74 0.84 -19.09
N LEU A 117 7.44 0.09 -18.23
CA LEU A 117 7.19 -0.04 -16.80
C LEU A 117 8.26 0.74 -16.04
N VAL A 118 7.85 1.75 -15.30
CA VAL A 118 8.72 2.47 -14.36
C VAL A 118 8.46 1.96 -12.95
N PHE A 119 9.47 1.40 -12.32
CA PHE A 119 9.49 1.20 -10.88
C PHE A 119 10.08 2.44 -10.22
N THR A 120 9.42 3.00 -9.21
CA THR A 120 9.90 4.16 -8.47
C THR A 120 9.84 3.92 -6.97
N GLY A 121 10.98 4.11 -6.30
CA GLY A 121 11.15 3.94 -4.86
C GLY A 121 12.48 3.31 -4.49
N GLY A 122 12.86 3.44 -3.22
CA GLY A 122 13.99 2.70 -2.67
C GLY A 122 15.32 3.43 -2.59
N GLY A 123 15.30 4.77 -2.58
CA GLY A 123 16.50 5.55 -2.25
C GLY A 123 16.99 5.34 -0.82
N TRP A 124 16.19 4.67 0.01
CA TRP A 124 16.55 4.30 1.37
C TRP A 124 16.72 2.79 1.49
N SER A 125 17.93 2.36 1.83
CA SER A 125 18.29 0.94 1.94
C SER A 125 17.79 0.24 3.22
N GLY A 126 17.01 0.92 4.07
CA GLY A 126 16.53 0.35 5.33
C GLY A 126 17.66 -0.19 6.23
N ALA A 127 17.31 -0.85 7.34
CA ALA A 127 18.27 -1.47 8.25
C ALA A 127 19.09 -2.61 7.60
N ASN A 128 18.66 -3.15 6.47
CA ASN A 128 19.22 -4.34 5.82
C ASN A 128 20.12 -4.01 4.62
N GLY A 129 20.35 -2.74 4.29
CA GLY A 129 21.23 -2.32 3.21
C GLY A 129 20.75 -2.66 1.79
N ILE A 130 19.48 -3.09 1.62
CA ILE A 130 18.94 -3.48 0.31
C ILE A 130 18.19 -2.31 -0.31
N ILE A 131 18.59 -1.94 -1.51
CA ILE A 131 17.91 -0.94 -2.33
C ILE A 131 16.70 -1.61 -2.97
N GLU A 132 15.51 -1.04 -2.77
CA GLU A 132 14.26 -1.60 -3.28
C GLU A 132 14.26 -1.72 -4.81
N GLY A 133 14.91 -0.80 -5.51
CA GLY A 133 15.10 -0.86 -6.95
C GLY A 133 15.88 -2.10 -7.41
N ASP A 134 16.87 -2.55 -6.63
CA ASP A 134 17.62 -3.78 -6.94
C ASP A 134 16.76 -5.02 -6.67
N ALA A 135 15.96 -5.03 -5.60
CA ALA A 135 14.99 -6.07 -5.36
C ALA A 135 13.93 -6.18 -6.50
N ALA A 136 13.52 -5.03 -7.04
CA ALA A 136 12.62 -4.99 -8.21
C ALA A 136 13.30 -5.54 -9.47
N LYS A 137 14.58 -5.23 -9.72
CA LYS A 137 15.37 -5.82 -10.83
C LYS A 137 15.47 -7.33 -10.72
N GLU A 138 15.79 -7.85 -9.52
CA GLU A 138 15.88 -9.30 -9.29
C GLU A 138 14.51 -9.98 -9.51
N THR A 139 13.43 -9.40 -8.98
CA THR A 139 12.06 -9.92 -9.20
C THR A 139 11.70 -9.93 -10.68
N ALA A 140 12.04 -8.87 -11.41
CA ALA A 140 11.83 -8.80 -12.86
C ALA A 140 12.63 -9.87 -13.61
N ALA A 141 13.88 -10.09 -13.20
CA ALA A 141 14.73 -11.11 -13.79
C ALA A 141 14.13 -12.52 -13.60
N LEU A 142 13.67 -12.83 -12.37
CA LEU A 142 13.00 -14.11 -12.08
C LEU A 142 11.75 -14.32 -12.95
N PHE A 143 10.94 -13.28 -13.17
CA PHE A 143 9.77 -13.36 -14.05
C PHE A 143 10.17 -13.63 -15.50
N CYS A 144 11.18 -12.92 -16.01
CA CYS A 144 11.65 -13.10 -17.36
C CYS A 144 12.24 -14.50 -17.57
N ASP A 145 13.09 -14.96 -16.67
CA ASP A 145 13.71 -16.29 -16.74
C ASP A 145 12.67 -17.40 -16.65
N SER A 146 11.68 -17.29 -15.73
CA SER A 146 10.61 -18.27 -15.55
C SER A 146 9.65 -18.36 -16.74
N LEU A 147 9.47 -17.28 -17.47
CA LEU A 147 8.53 -17.17 -18.59
C LEU A 147 9.24 -17.25 -19.95
N GLY A 148 10.56 -17.44 -19.97
CA GLY A 148 11.36 -17.54 -21.19
C GLY A 148 11.46 -16.21 -21.99
N PHE A 149 11.42 -15.07 -21.33
CA PHE A 149 11.56 -13.77 -21.97
C PHE A 149 12.98 -13.22 -21.84
N GLU A 150 13.41 -12.44 -22.84
CA GLU A 150 14.61 -11.61 -22.69
C GLU A 150 14.40 -10.58 -21.59
N ARG A 151 15.47 -10.25 -20.84
CA ARG A 151 15.43 -9.25 -19.76
C ARG A 151 15.20 -7.86 -20.35
N PRO A 152 14.04 -7.25 -20.13
CA PRO A 152 13.64 -6.01 -20.82
C PRO A 152 14.10 -4.75 -20.10
N PHE A 153 15.28 -4.76 -19.44
CA PHE A 153 15.78 -3.55 -18.79
C PHE A 153 16.21 -2.50 -19.81
N THR A 154 15.73 -1.28 -19.64
CA THR A 154 15.97 -0.16 -20.55
C THR A 154 16.01 1.17 -19.79
N SER A 155 16.63 2.16 -20.37
CA SER A 155 16.50 3.57 -19.96
C SER A 155 15.56 4.35 -20.89
N SER A 156 15.00 3.71 -21.92
CA SER A 156 14.16 4.34 -22.94
C SER A 156 12.68 4.14 -22.66
N PHE A 157 11.91 5.21 -22.79
CA PHE A 157 10.44 5.18 -22.77
C PHE A 157 9.84 4.81 -24.15
N TYR A 158 10.68 4.62 -25.16
CA TYR A 158 10.26 4.32 -26.53
C TYR A 158 10.59 2.88 -26.91
N GLY A 159 9.81 2.30 -27.79
CA GLY A 159 10.06 0.94 -28.29
C GLY A 159 9.18 -0.14 -27.66
N GLY A 160 8.26 0.21 -26.78
CA GLY A 160 7.33 -0.72 -26.18
C GLY A 160 7.70 -1.14 -24.76
N PHE A 161 7.42 -2.40 -24.38
CA PHE A 161 7.67 -2.90 -23.05
C PHE A 161 9.18 -2.92 -22.72
N GLY A 162 9.51 -2.27 -21.63
CA GLY A 162 10.83 -2.26 -21.02
C GLY A 162 10.72 -1.80 -19.58
N ILE A 163 11.66 -2.17 -18.71
CA ILE A 163 11.64 -1.86 -17.28
C ILE A 163 12.68 -0.79 -16.98
N ILE A 164 12.22 0.31 -16.44
CA ILE A 164 13.01 1.46 -16.00
C ILE A 164 12.97 1.51 -14.49
N ILE A 165 14.11 1.66 -13.83
CA ILE A 165 14.22 1.74 -12.38
C ILE A 165 14.60 3.16 -11.98
N GLU A 166 13.77 3.78 -11.16
CA GLU A 166 14.06 5.00 -10.40
C GLU A 166 14.26 4.60 -8.94
N ASP A 167 15.49 4.62 -8.47
CA ASP A 167 15.93 4.11 -7.17
C ASP A 167 16.48 5.19 -6.21
N LYS A 168 16.27 6.48 -6.56
CA LYS A 168 16.78 7.61 -5.75
C LYS A 168 15.75 8.17 -4.78
N SER A 169 14.49 7.82 -4.96
CA SER A 169 13.38 8.37 -4.18
C SER A 169 13.26 7.71 -2.81
N GLU A 170 13.21 8.50 -1.75
CA GLU A 170 13.08 8.05 -0.35
C GLU A 170 11.63 8.10 0.16
N ASN A 171 10.75 8.78 -0.57
CA ASN A 171 9.35 8.96 -0.21
C ASN A 171 8.48 9.20 -1.44
N THR A 172 7.17 9.17 -1.26
CA THR A 172 6.20 9.27 -2.36
C THR A 172 6.26 10.62 -3.10
N GLU A 173 6.62 11.72 -2.42
CA GLU A 173 6.77 13.03 -3.06
C GLU A 173 7.96 13.03 -4.02
N GLN A 174 9.08 12.44 -3.60
CA GLN A 174 10.26 12.25 -4.46
C GLN A 174 9.95 11.27 -5.60
N ASN A 175 9.18 10.20 -5.36
CA ASN A 175 8.74 9.29 -6.42
C ASN A 175 8.04 10.06 -7.56
N GLY A 176 7.06 10.90 -7.23
CA GLY A 176 6.37 11.72 -8.22
C GLY A 176 7.29 12.68 -8.94
N LYS A 177 8.11 13.44 -8.20
CA LYS A 177 9.02 14.44 -8.76
C LYS A 177 10.12 13.82 -9.64
N ASN A 178 10.79 12.77 -9.18
CA ASN A 178 11.89 12.15 -9.90
C ASN A 178 11.40 11.40 -11.15
N THR A 179 10.27 10.71 -11.06
CA THR A 179 9.63 10.07 -12.23
C THR A 179 9.22 11.12 -13.25
N PHE A 180 8.64 12.25 -12.83
CA PHE A 180 8.26 13.34 -13.73
C PHE A 180 9.50 13.93 -14.42
N LEU A 181 10.57 14.20 -13.67
CA LEU A 181 11.83 14.73 -14.21
C LEU A 181 12.42 13.77 -15.27
N MET A 182 12.44 12.47 -14.99
CA MET A 182 12.93 11.45 -15.91
C MET A 182 12.11 11.41 -17.20
N MET A 183 10.78 11.44 -17.12
CA MET A 183 9.91 11.46 -18.29
C MET A 183 10.03 12.78 -19.07
N SER A 184 10.16 13.92 -18.37
CA SER A 184 10.37 15.23 -18.99
C SER A 184 11.69 15.29 -19.77
N GLN A 185 12.76 14.71 -19.24
CA GLN A 185 14.05 14.59 -19.94
C GLN A 185 13.96 13.70 -21.20
N ALA A 186 13.05 12.73 -21.19
CA ALA A 186 12.72 11.91 -22.35
C ALA A 186 11.78 12.61 -23.36
N GLY A 187 11.37 13.86 -23.11
CA GLY A 187 10.59 14.68 -24.04
C GLY A 187 9.08 14.74 -23.75
N PHE A 188 8.59 14.09 -22.70
CA PHE A 188 7.17 14.17 -22.32
C PHE A 188 6.89 15.50 -21.60
N LYS A 189 6.03 16.34 -22.14
CA LYS A 189 5.65 17.62 -21.52
C LYS A 189 4.57 17.46 -20.46
N GLN A 190 3.61 16.59 -20.70
CA GLN A 190 2.50 16.25 -19.81
C GLN A 190 2.28 14.72 -19.86
N PRO A 191 3.11 13.96 -19.16
CA PRO A 191 3.09 12.51 -19.25
C PRO A 191 1.80 11.93 -18.70
N LYS A 192 1.24 10.97 -19.44
CA LYS A 192 0.01 10.24 -19.11
C LYS A 192 0.37 8.87 -18.62
N ILE A 193 0.09 8.57 -17.36
CA ILE A 193 0.54 7.34 -16.73
C ILE A 193 -0.60 6.49 -16.17
N ILE A 194 -0.34 5.19 -16.11
CA ILE A 194 -1.08 4.28 -15.26
C ILE A 194 -0.32 4.16 -13.96
N LEU A 195 -0.88 4.70 -12.88
CA LEU A 195 -0.27 4.66 -11.55
C LEU A 195 -0.73 3.41 -10.82
N VAL A 196 0.23 2.55 -10.44
CA VAL A 196 -0.03 1.28 -9.73
C VAL A 196 0.49 1.37 -8.30
N THR A 197 -0.40 1.21 -7.34
CA THR A 197 -0.05 1.10 -5.91
C THR A 197 -1.15 0.39 -5.14
N SER A 198 -0.94 0.08 -3.85
CA SER A 198 -1.99 -0.50 -3.00
C SER A 198 -3.18 0.44 -2.88
N ALA A 199 -4.38 -0.13 -2.84
CA ALA A 199 -5.63 0.64 -2.83
C ALA A 199 -5.71 1.66 -1.69
N ILE A 200 -5.25 1.29 -0.49
CA ILE A 200 -5.18 2.18 0.67
C ILE A 200 -4.29 3.42 0.41
N HIS A 201 -3.25 3.26 -0.40
CA HIS A 201 -2.24 4.28 -0.71
C HIS A 201 -2.61 5.17 -1.90
N MET A 202 -3.57 4.71 -2.72
CA MET A 202 -3.85 5.29 -4.04
C MET A 202 -4.29 6.76 -3.98
N LYS A 203 -5.15 7.12 -3.04
CA LYS A 203 -5.64 8.53 -2.93
C LYS A 203 -4.49 9.52 -2.71
N ARG A 204 -3.59 9.22 -1.76
CA ARG A 204 -2.44 10.08 -1.48
C ARG A 204 -1.45 10.10 -2.63
N SER A 205 -1.16 8.95 -3.23
CA SER A 205 -0.25 8.85 -4.37
C SER A 205 -0.78 9.63 -5.59
N LYS A 206 -2.08 9.54 -5.86
CA LYS A 206 -2.75 10.31 -6.92
C LYS A 206 -2.51 11.81 -6.73
N LEU A 207 -2.81 12.35 -5.55
CA LEU A 207 -2.62 13.78 -5.26
C LEU A 207 -1.18 14.24 -5.49
N ILE A 208 -0.19 13.43 -5.08
CA ILE A 208 1.23 13.75 -5.23
C ILE A 208 1.64 13.76 -6.71
N PHE A 209 1.23 12.74 -7.46
CA PHE A 209 1.62 12.64 -8.87
C PHE A 209 0.89 13.67 -9.74
N GLU A 210 -0.38 13.98 -9.47
CA GLU A 210 -1.08 15.10 -10.12
C GLU A 210 -0.38 16.44 -9.85
N LYS A 211 0.03 16.69 -8.60
CA LYS A 211 0.83 17.87 -8.22
C LYS A 211 2.19 17.91 -8.93
N SER A 212 2.75 16.76 -9.27
CA SER A 212 3.99 16.65 -10.03
C SER A 212 3.82 16.90 -11.54
N GLY A 213 2.59 16.97 -12.05
CA GLY A 213 2.30 17.31 -13.45
C GLY A 213 1.84 16.13 -14.33
N PHE A 214 1.47 14.99 -13.73
CA PHE A 214 0.98 13.83 -14.48
C PHE A 214 -0.53 13.87 -14.74
N ASP A 215 -0.94 13.37 -15.91
CA ASP A 215 -2.30 12.84 -16.11
C ASP A 215 -2.32 11.37 -15.69
N ILE A 216 -3.24 11.00 -14.78
CA ILE A 216 -3.18 9.71 -14.09
C ILE A 216 -4.44 8.87 -14.32
N PHE A 217 -4.20 7.61 -14.70
CA PHE A 217 -5.19 6.55 -14.52
C PHE A 217 -4.80 5.71 -13.30
N CYS A 218 -5.68 5.65 -12.29
CA CYS A 218 -5.43 4.90 -11.07
C CYS A 218 -5.69 3.40 -11.29
N TYR A 219 -4.67 2.58 -11.12
CA TYR A 219 -4.76 1.13 -11.14
C TYR A 219 -4.44 0.59 -9.75
N ALA A 220 -5.42 0.68 -8.84
CA ALA A 220 -5.28 0.20 -7.48
C ALA A 220 -5.26 -1.32 -7.44
N VAL A 221 -4.34 -1.85 -6.63
CA VAL A 221 -4.16 -3.27 -6.36
C VAL A 221 -4.03 -3.51 -4.86
N ASP A 222 -3.81 -4.74 -4.41
CA ASP A 222 -3.55 -5.05 -3.01
C ASP A 222 -4.58 -4.40 -2.07
N PHE A 223 -5.86 -4.67 -2.31
CA PHE A 223 -6.95 -4.24 -1.43
C PHE A 223 -6.85 -4.95 -0.08
N ALA A 224 -6.76 -4.20 0.98
CA ALA A 224 -6.59 -4.72 2.33
C ALA A 224 -7.94 -5.01 3.01
N SER A 225 -9.00 -4.27 2.64
CA SER A 225 -10.35 -4.49 3.17
C SER A 225 -11.24 -5.22 2.14
N LYS A 226 -12.17 -6.01 2.67
CA LYS A 226 -13.32 -6.50 1.90
C LYS A 226 -14.53 -5.65 2.29
N PRO A 227 -15.46 -5.32 1.36
CA PRO A 227 -16.71 -4.64 1.73
C PRO A 227 -17.39 -5.45 2.83
N THR A 228 -17.42 -4.89 4.03
CA THR A 228 -17.82 -5.66 5.22
C THR A 228 -19.30 -5.47 5.45
N LYS A 229 -20.07 -6.56 5.35
CA LYS A 229 -21.37 -6.63 6.04
C LYS A 229 -21.07 -6.66 7.54
N ILE A 230 -21.82 -5.87 8.31
CA ILE A 230 -21.73 -5.91 9.77
C ILE A 230 -22.24 -7.28 10.22
N ASP A 231 -21.35 -8.07 10.80
CA ASP A 231 -21.62 -9.39 11.35
C ASP A 231 -20.97 -9.55 12.73
N GLY A 232 -21.08 -10.74 13.34
CA GLY A 232 -20.47 -11.01 14.65
C GLY A 232 -18.95 -10.83 14.66
N TYR A 233 -18.26 -11.07 13.52
CA TYR A 233 -16.81 -10.88 13.44
C TYR A 233 -16.41 -9.41 13.40
N THR A 234 -17.29 -8.51 12.99
CA THR A 234 -17.03 -7.05 12.95
C THR A 234 -16.73 -6.52 14.37
N TRP A 235 -17.30 -7.12 15.39
CA TRP A 235 -17.14 -6.74 16.79
C TRP A 235 -15.85 -7.28 17.44
N LEU A 236 -15.20 -8.27 16.86
CA LEU A 236 -14.05 -8.90 17.49
C LEU A 236 -12.78 -8.05 17.28
N PRO A 237 -12.06 -7.66 18.36
CA PRO A 237 -10.79 -6.96 18.25
C PRO A 237 -9.70 -7.87 17.66
N ASP A 238 -8.87 -7.32 16.75
CA ASP A 238 -7.80 -8.04 16.07
C ASP A 238 -6.62 -7.12 15.79
N TYR A 239 -5.38 -7.60 15.96
CA TYR A 239 -4.16 -6.80 15.72
C TYR A 239 -3.98 -6.45 14.25
N GLY A 240 -4.37 -7.32 13.32
CA GLY A 240 -4.31 -7.03 11.89
C GLY A 240 -5.22 -5.84 11.53
N ARG A 241 -6.43 -5.81 12.10
CA ARG A 241 -7.36 -4.68 11.92
C ARG A 241 -6.84 -3.40 12.55
N LEU A 242 -6.23 -3.50 13.75
CA LEU A 242 -5.61 -2.36 14.41
C LEU A 242 -4.49 -1.78 13.54
N SER A 243 -3.56 -2.61 13.06
CA SER A 243 -2.47 -2.22 12.18
C SER A 243 -2.98 -1.57 10.89
N LEU A 244 -4.01 -2.16 10.28
CA LEU A 244 -4.61 -1.65 9.06
C LEU A 244 -5.30 -0.30 9.29
N THR A 245 -6.01 -0.13 10.40
CA THR A 245 -6.64 1.14 10.78
C THR A 245 -5.58 2.24 10.99
N PHE A 246 -4.46 1.94 11.65
CA PHE A 246 -3.36 2.89 11.81
C PHE A 246 -2.70 3.24 10.47
N SER A 247 -2.56 2.26 9.57
CA SER A 247 -2.06 2.51 8.21
C SER A 247 -2.96 3.48 7.46
N ALA A 248 -4.28 3.33 7.58
CA ALA A 248 -5.24 4.26 6.98
C ALA A 248 -5.15 5.67 7.60
N ILE A 249 -5.06 5.77 8.92
CA ILE A 249 -4.88 7.06 9.62
C ILE A 249 -3.61 7.77 9.12
N LYS A 250 -2.51 7.04 8.94
CA LYS A 250 -1.26 7.57 8.36
C LYS A 250 -1.48 8.16 6.96
N GLU A 251 -2.32 7.54 6.12
CA GLU A 251 -2.65 8.07 4.80
C GLU A 251 -3.45 9.38 4.88
N TYR A 252 -4.43 9.48 5.80
CA TYR A 252 -5.15 10.73 6.04
C TYR A 252 -4.25 11.86 6.51
N ILE A 253 -3.32 11.57 7.44
CA ILE A 253 -2.32 12.54 7.90
C ILE A 253 -1.43 12.99 6.74
N GLY A 254 -0.99 12.04 5.90
CA GLY A 254 -0.19 12.35 4.71
C GLY A 254 -0.92 13.24 3.70
N MET A 255 -2.22 12.98 3.47
CA MET A 255 -3.04 13.84 2.60
C MET A 255 -3.25 15.22 3.20
N LEU A 256 -3.48 15.32 4.52
CA LEU A 256 -3.59 16.62 5.21
C LEU A 256 -2.30 17.44 5.06
N LYS A 257 -1.14 16.81 5.21
CA LYS A 257 0.16 17.48 4.98
C LYS A 257 0.24 18.07 3.57
N ILE A 258 -0.09 17.29 2.53
CA ILE A 258 -0.06 17.75 1.13
C ILE A 258 -0.96 18.99 0.94
N PHE A 259 -2.13 19.00 1.59
CA PHE A 259 -3.07 20.12 1.53
C PHE A 259 -2.53 21.38 2.23
N LEU A 260 -1.83 21.22 3.35
CA LEU A 260 -1.23 22.33 4.09
C LEU A 260 0.00 22.92 3.37
N ASP A 261 0.84 22.07 2.79
CA ASP A 261 2.05 22.46 2.03
C ASP A 261 1.72 23.07 0.65
N GLY A 262 0.48 22.97 0.19
CA GLY A 262 0.00 23.54 -1.07
C GLY A 262 -0.61 24.93 -0.97
N LYS A 263 -0.66 25.48 0.26
CA LYS A 263 -1.05 26.88 0.54
C LYS A 263 0.19 27.75 0.69
#